data_362b175cff713a4d65f6db11fecdee75
#
_entry.id   362b175cff713a4d65f6db11fecdee75
#
_cell.length_a   1.000
_cell.length_b   1.000
_cell.length_c   1.000
_cell.angle_alpha   90.00
_cell.angle_beta   90.00
_cell.angle_gamma   90.00
#
_symmetry.space_group_name_H-M   'P 1'
#
loop_
_entity.id
_entity.type
_entity.pdbx_description
1 polymer ?
#
loop_
_entity_poly.entity_id
_entity_poly.type
_entity_poly.pdbx_seq_one_letter_code
_entity_poly.pdbx_strand_id
1 'polypeptide(L)'
;MTPTQTKTVPHLGGSQIGYRMPAPFDPSRPTLVMVNSFSTSADLFTPQFEDESLSGMANLLAIELYGHGDTRSPSEQFTYWDTAIANLQLMDALGIDKAFVMGTSQGGWVAARMAMLQPERIAGIIPLGTSMDRESARSHEMGCWNGDEVCSPVIAQLSTPVGEDWTVDGGFTDFILSAGIGGPTSEEQRQHWHRVHRANYAGDAGRRRLLMAAINLRDRDGLLGRLGYVTCPVLWMHGTADQVYSVANAQDNIAGFTAAREARLEVVEGGQHFLSASHPEAVNAATAAFIGTWG
;
A
#
# COMPACT_ATOMS: atom_id res chain seq x y z
N MET A 1 -11.91 15.11 -8.13
CA MET A 1 -11.38 13.72 -8.10
C MET A 1 -12.49 12.74 -8.49
N THR A 2 -12.19 11.70 -9.26
CA THR A 2 -13.11 10.59 -9.56
C THR A 2 -13.44 9.85 -8.27
N PRO A 3 -14.71 9.53 -7.96
CA PRO A 3 -15.07 8.79 -6.77
C PRO A 3 -14.51 7.36 -6.78
N THR A 4 -14.30 6.79 -5.61
CA THR A 4 -13.99 5.36 -5.46
C THR A 4 -15.18 4.53 -5.97
N GLN A 5 -14.88 3.48 -6.70
CA GLN A 5 -15.82 2.48 -7.18
C GLN A 5 -15.62 1.18 -6.41
N THR A 6 -16.60 0.29 -6.45
CA THR A 6 -16.46 -1.04 -5.86
C THR A 6 -16.77 -2.14 -6.86
N LYS A 7 -16.06 -3.26 -6.74
CA LYS A 7 -16.29 -4.47 -7.55
C LYS A 7 -16.26 -5.69 -6.65
N THR A 8 -17.22 -6.57 -6.80
CA THR A 8 -17.24 -7.83 -6.06
C THR A 8 -16.29 -8.83 -6.70
N VAL A 9 -15.46 -9.45 -5.87
CA VAL A 9 -14.56 -10.55 -6.24
C VAL A 9 -14.86 -11.78 -5.36
N PRO A 10 -14.60 -13.02 -5.83
CA PRO A 10 -14.98 -14.24 -5.09
C PRO A 10 -14.27 -14.42 -3.75
N HIS A 11 -13.08 -13.85 -3.58
CA HIS A 11 -12.23 -14.09 -2.41
C HIS A 11 -12.94 -13.75 -1.09
N LEU A 12 -12.65 -14.52 -0.03
CA LEU A 12 -13.24 -14.42 1.31
C LEU A 12 -14.77 -14.36 1.31
N GLY A 13 -15.41 -15.13 0.42
CA GLY A 13 -16.88 -15.26 0.38
C GLY A 13 -17.61 -14.12 -0.35
N GLY A 14 -16.94 -13.42 -1.23
CA GLY A 14 -17.52 -12.33 -2.02
C GLY A 14 -17.20 -10.95 -1.48
N SER A 15 -15.90 -10.60 -1.50
CA SER A 15 -15.44 -9.29 -1.05
C SER A 15 -15.75 -8.18 -2.06
N GLN A 16 -16.18 -7.03 -1.57
CA GLN A 16 -16.28 -5.78 -2.32
C GLN A 16 -14.96 -5.04 -2.24
N ILE A 17 -14.24 -4.92 -3.36
CA ILE A 17 -12.95 -4.22 -3.41
C ILE A 17 -13.16 -2.81 -3.88
N GLY A 18 -12.73 -1.84 -3.05
CA GLY A 18 -12.69 -0.42 -3.39
C GLY A 18 -11.51 -0.14 -4.34
N TYR A 19 -11.76 0.61 -5.40
CA TYR A 19 -10.74 1.01 -6.35
C TYR A 19 -11.06 2.34 -7.00
N ARG A 20 -10.04 3.00 -7.52
CA ARG A 20 -10.17 4.21 -8.32
C ARG A 20 -9.40 4.07 -9.64
N MET A 21 -10.10 4.30 -10.74
CA MET A 21 -9.55 4.39 -12.08
C MET A 21 -10.13 5.64 -12.73
N PRO A 22 -9.36 6.74 -12.83
CA PRO A 22 -9.91 8.03 -13.29
C PRO A 22 -10.34 8.06 -14.76
N ALA A 23 -9.68 7.27 -15.59
CA ALA A 23 -10.00 7.15 -17.02
C ALA A 23 -10.51 5.74 -17.37
N PRO A 24 -11.30 5.57 -18.42
CA PRO A 24 -11.65 4.24 -18.94
C PRO A 24 -10.39 3.41 -19.24
N PHE A 25 -10.46 2.10 -18.97
CA PHE A 25 -9.37 1.18 -19.29
C PHE A 25 -9.08 1.14 -20.80
N ASP A 26 -7.82 1.34 -21.16
CA ASP A 26 -7.30 1.24 -22.52
C ASP A 26 -6.34 0.05 -22.61
N PRO A 27 -6.72 -1.07 -23.27
CA PRO A 27 -5.89 -2.27 -23.34
C PRO A 27 -4.59 -2.08 -24.17
N SER A 28 -4.45 -0.98 -24.90
CA SER A 28 -3.24 -0.65 -25.65
C SER A 28 -2.14 -0.01 -24.79
N ARG A 29 -2.44 0.35 -23.53
CA ARG A 29 -1.53 0.99 -22.61
C ARG A 29 -1.13 0.05 -21.48
N PRO A 30 0.10 0.12 -20.96
CA PRO A 30 0.46 -0.57 -19.73
C PRO A 30 -0.47 -0.12 -18.58
N THR A 31 -0.66 -0.99 -17.59
CA THR A 31 -1.43 -0.65 -16.39
C THR A 31 -0.50 -0.54 -15.19
N LEU A 32 -0.65 0.52 -14.40
CA LEU A 32 -0.06 0.70 -13.09
C LEU A 32 -1.12 0.51 -12.02
N VAL A 33 -1.04 -0.61 -11.31
CA VAL A 33 -1.80 -0.85 -10.07
C VAL A 33 -1.07 -0.21 -8.90
N MET A 34 -1.78 0.56 -8.09
CA MET A 34 -1.25 1.25 -6.91
C MET A 34 -1.97 0.74 -5.66
N VAL A 35 -1.22 0.25 -4.68
CA VAL A 35 -1.77 -0.33 -3.43
C VAL A 35 -1.41 0.56 -2.25
N ASN A 36 -2.43 1.02 -1.53
CA ASN A 36 -2.30 2.00 -0.46
C ASN A 36 -1.60 1.46 0.80
N SER A 37 -1.42 2.35 1.78
CA SER A 37 -0.79 2.08 3.07
C SER A 37 -1.80 1.94 4.21
N PHE A 38 -1.30 1.62 5.41
CA PHE A 38 -2.09 1.48 6.64
C PHE A 38 -2.97 2.72 6.88
N SER A 39 -4.23 2.47 7.13
CA SER A 39 -5.30 3.44 7.38
C SER A 39 -5.52 4.50 6.29
N THR A 40 -4.87 4.41 5.14
CA THR A 40 -5.09 5.31 4.00
C THR A 40 -6.14 4.76 3.03
N SER A 41 -6.42 5.48 1.94
CA SER A 41 -7.32 5.10 0.86
C SER A 41 -6.65 5.34 -0.50
N ALA A 42 -7.39 5.19 -1.59
CA ALA A 42 -6.94 5.57 -2.93
C ALA A 42 -6.53 7.05 -3.05
N ASP A 43 -6.95 7.90 -2.09
CA ASP A 43 -6.55 9.32 -2.04
C ASP A 43 -5.05 9.53 -1.79
N LEU A 44 -4.36 8.51 -1.26
CA LEU A 44 -2.90 8.53 -1.12
C LEU A 44 -2.19 8.77 -2.47
N PHE A 45 -2.80 8.32 -3.56
CA PHE A 45 -2.25 8.40 -4.92
C PHE A 45 -2.79 9.57 -5.74
N THR A 46 -3.39 10.58 -5.09
CA THR A 46 -3.83 11.79 -5.78
C THR A 46 -2.71 12.43 -6.62
N PRO A 47 -1.46 12.56 -6.13
CA PRO A 47 -0.37 13.13 -6.93
C PRO A 47 -0.01 12.28 -8.18
N GLN A 48 -0.19 10.97 -8.14
CA GLN A 48 0.03 10.09 -9.28
C GLN A 48 -1.08 10.24 -10.32
N PHE A 49 -2.33 10.38 -9.88
CA PHE A 49 -3.47 10.61 -10.77
C PHE A 49 -3.42 11.96 -11.49
N GLU A 50 -2.84 12.97 -10.84
CA GLU A 50 -2.72 14.33 -11.37
C GLU A 50 -1.46 14.52 -12.23
N ASP A 51 -0.56 13.53 -12.26
CA ASP A 51 0.65 13.57 -13.10
C ASP A 51 0.32 13.26 -14.56
N GLU A 52 0.50 14.26 -15.42
CA GLU A 52 0.19 14.15 -16.85
C GLU A 52 1.08 13.12 -17.57
N SER A 53 2.31 12.92 -17.14
CA SER A 53 3.23 11.94 -17.72
C SER A 53 2.75 10.52 -17.45
N LEU A 54 2.45 10.20 -16.19
CA LEU A 54 1.93 8.87 -15.82
C LEU A 54 0.56 8.60 -16.42
N SER A 55 -0.39 9.54 -16.29
CA SER A 55 -1.75 9.39 -16.80
C SER A 55 -1.82 9.36 -18.32
N GLY A 56 -0.85 9.98 -19.01
CA GLY A 56 -0.69 9.94 -20.46
C GLY A 56 -0.12 8.61 -20.98
N MET A 57 0.69 7.90 -20.21
CA MET A 57 1.38 6.70 -20.66
C MET A 57 0.77 5.38 -20.15
N ALA A 58 0.03 5.38 -19.04
CA ALA A 58 -0.48 4.17 -18.42
C ALA A 58 -1.94 4.31 -17.95
N ASN A 59 -2.64 3.18 -17.85
CA ASN A 59 -3.87 3.09 -17.06
C ASN A 59 -3.48 3.15 -15.58
N LEU A 60 -4.05 4.08 -14.82
CA LEU A 60 -3.79 4.23 -13.39
C LEU A 60 -4.94 3.62 -12.58
N LEU A 61 -4.65 2.61 -11.77
CA LEU A 61 -5.62 1.90 -10.94
C LEU A 61 -5.13 1.87 -9.49
N ALA A 62 -5.75 2.62 -8.58
CA ALA A 62 -5.53 2.45 -7.15
C ALA A 62 -6.51 1.42 -6.59
N ILE A 63 -6.01 0.45 -5.82
CA ILE A 63 -6.81 -0.60 -5.16
C ILE A 63 -6.64 -0.44 -3.65
N GLU A 64 -7.75 -0.47 -2.93
CA GLU A 64 -7.76 -0.30 -1.47
C GLU A 64 -7.64 -1.64 -0.75
N LEU A 65 -6.70 -1.72 0.19
CA LEU A 65 -6.44 -2.88 1.06
C LEU A 65 -7.70 -3.33 1.81
N TYR A 66 -7.76 -4.61 2.19
CA TYR A 66 -8.76 -5.05 3.18
C TYR A 66 -8.69 -4.22 4.46
N GLY A 67 -9.86 -3.83 4.96
CA GLY A 67 -9.98 -2.97 6.13
C GLY A 67 -9.77 -1.48 5.88
N HIS A 68 -9.56 -1.07 4.61
CA HIS A 68 -9.27 0.31 4.23
C HIS A 68 -10.28 0.85 3.20
N GLY A 69 -10.40 2.18 3.12
CA GLY A 69 -11.25 2.87 2.15
C GLY A 69 -12.65 2.26 2.06
N ASP A 70 -13.09 1.96 0.85
CA ASP A 70 -14.39 1.33 0.55
C ASP A 70 -14.33 -0.19 0.40
N THR A 71 -13.16 -0.82 0.64
CA THR A 71 -13.05 -2.28 0.61
C THR A 71 -13.77 -2.90 1.79
N ARG A 72 -14.68 -3.84 1.49
CA ARG A 72 -15.48 -4.58 2.49
C ARG A 72 -15.43 -6.08 2.22
N SER A 73 -15.37 -6.88 3.28
CA SER A 73 -15.38 -8.33 3.21
C SER A 73 -16.39 -8.91 4.20
N PRO A 74 -17.07 -10.02 3.86
CA PRO A 74 -17.82 -10.81 4.82
C PRO A 74 -16.94 -11.38 5.94
N SER A 75 -15.67 -11.69 5.63
CA SER A 75 -14.69 -12.09 6.63
C SER A 75 -14.03 -10.86 7.27
N GLU A 76 -14.00 -10.84 8.59
CA GLU A 76 -13.25 -9.82 9.34
C GLU A 76 -11.73 -10.15 9.40
N GLN A 77 -11.37 -11.42 9.21
CA GLN A 77 -9.98 -11.87 9.23
C GLN A 77 -9.40 -11.91 7.82
N PHE A 78 -8.23 -11.33 7.65
CA PHE A 78 -7.50 -11.30 6.39
C PHE A 78 -5.98 -11.15 6.63
N THR A 79 -5.22 -11.50 5.63
CA THR A 79 -3.77 -11.34 5.55
C THR A 79 -3.40 -10.54 4.30
N TYR A 80 -2.12 -10.21 4.14
CA TYR A 80 -1.65 -9.61 2.88
C TYR A 80 -1.71 -10.57 1.69
N TRP A 81 -1.73 -11.90 1.93
CA TRP A 81 -1.99 -12.89 0.88
C TRP A 81 -3.43 -12.79 0.38
N ASP A 82 -4.38 -12.62 1.29
CA ASP A 82 -5.79 -12.44 0.92
C ASP A 82 -5.97 -11.16 0.09
N THR A 83 -5.32 -10.08 0.48
CA THR A 83 -5.33 -8.82 -0.29
C THR A 83 -4.71 -9.01 -1.68
N ALA A 84 -3.57 -9.71 -1.79
CA ALA A 84 -2.93 -9.97 -3.08
C ALA A 84 -3.83 -10.80 -4.00
N ILE A 85 -4.50 -11.85 -3.47
CA ILE A 85 -5.46 -12.66 -4.23
C ILE A 85 -6.64 -11.81 -4.69
N ALA A 86 -7.22 -11.00 -3.80
CA ALA A 86 -8.36 -10.14 -4.15
C ALA A 86 -7.99 -9.10 -5.22
N ASN A 87 -6.78 -8.53 -5.15
CA ASN A 87 -6.28 -7.59 -6.16
C ASN A 87 -6.12 -8.26 -7.54
N LEU A 88 -5.60 -9.48 -7.59
CA LEU A 88 -5.51 -10.25 -8.84
C LEU A 88 -6.89 -10.57 -9.40
N GLN A 89 -7.85 -10.96 -8.56
CA GLN A 89 -9.24 -11.17 -8.97
C GLN A 89 -9.93 -9.86 -9.42
N LEU A 90 -9.58 -8.72 -8.83
CA LEU A 90 -10.08 -7.43 -9.32
C LEU A 90 -9.51 -7.11 -10.71
N MET A 91 -8.23 -7.38 -10.95
CA MET A 91 -7.64 -7.24 -12.29
C MET A 91 -8.41 -8.10 -13.31
N ASP A 92 -8.74 -9.36 -12.97
CA ASP A 92 -9.56 -10.23 -13.82
C ASP A 92 -10.94 -9.61 -14.12
N ALA A 93 -11.61 -9.11 -13.06
CA ALA A 93 -12.94 -8.52 -13.17
C ALA A 93 -12.97 -7.20 -13.96
N LEU A 94 -11.80 -6.55 -14.14
CA LEU A 94 -11.61 -5.33 -14.92
C LEU A 94 -11.01 -5.61 -16.31
N GLY A 95 -10.72 -6.88 -16.65
CA GLY A 95 -10.11 -7.27 -17.93
C GLY A 95 -8.63 -6.86 -18.06
N ILE A 96 -7.91 -6.74 -16.95
CA ILE A 96 -6.50 -6.35 -16.92
C ILE A 96 -5.65 -7.62 -16.86
N ASP A 97 -5.04 -7.99 -17.97
CA ASP A 97 -4.22 -9.21 -18.05
C ASP A 97 -2.88 -9.08 -17.35
N LYS A 98 -2.23 -7.92 -17.44
CA LYS A 98 -0.89 -7.68 -16.90
C LYS A 98 -0.74 -6.25 -16.39
N ALA A 99 -0.01 -6.08 -15.28
CA ALA A 99 0.21 -4.77 -14.69
C ALA A 99 1.58 -4.64 -14.03
N PHE A 100 2.07 -3.42 -13.93
CA PHE A 100 3.05 -3.00 -12.91
C PHE A 100 2.31 -2.79 -11.59
N VAL A 101 2.95 -3.09 -10.46
CA VAL A 101 2.35 -2.89 -9.14
C VAL A 101 3.24 -2.02 -8.27
N MET A 102 2.78 -0.80 -8.01
CA MET A 102 3.36 0.11 -7.01
C MET A 102 2.67 -0.13 -5.67
N GLY A 103 3.43 -0.19 -4.60
CA GLY A 103 2.85 -0.34 -3.27
C GLY A 103 3.57 0.50 -2.22
N THR A 104 2.83 1.36 -1.52
CA THR A 104 3.37 2.18 -0.43
C THR A 104 3.25 1.42 0.89
N SER A 105 4.36 1.28 1.65
CA SER A 105 4.36 0.60 2.95
C SER A 105 3.75 -0.80 2.85
N GLN A 106 2.60 -1.04 3.49
CA GLN A 106 1.84 -2.30 3.38
C GLN A 106 1.60 -2.74 1.93
N GLY A 107 1.34 -1.78 1.03
CA GLY A 107 1.17 -2.04 -0.39
C GLY A 107 2.40 -2.69 -1.03
N GLY A 108 3.61 -2.41 -0.54
CA GLY A 108 4.84 -3.03 -1.00
C GLY A 108 4.90 -4.54 -0.72
N TRP A 109 4.46 -4.97 0.47
CA TRP A 109 4.31 -6.41 0.77
C TRP A 109 3.25 -7.09 -0.10
N VAL A 110 2.16 -6.37 -0.41
CA VAL A 110 1.11 -6.88 -1.31
C VAL A 110 1.64 -7.00 -2.73
N ALA A 111 2.36 -6.00 -3.24
CA ALA A 111 2.96 -6.03 -4.58
C ALA A 111 3.90 -7.24 -4.77
N ALA A 112 4.78 -7.50 -3.79
CA ALA A 112 5.66 -8.68 -3.81
C ALA A 112 4.86 -9.99 -3.79
N ARG A 113 3.80 -10.09 -2.99
CA ARG A 113 2.92 -11.27 -2.95
C ARG A 113 2.16 -11.50 -4.25
N MET A 114 1.68 -10.44 -4.90
CA MET A 114 1.05 -10.53 -6.23
C MET A 114 2.03 -11.11 -7.25
N ALA A 115 3.29 -10.63 -7.26
CA ALA A 115 4.33 -11.13 -8.14
C ALA A 115 4.72 -12.60 -7.87
N MET A 116 4.64 -13.06 -6.61
CA MET A 116 4.87 -14.46 -6.25
C MET A 116 3.70 -15.36 -6.65
N LEU A 117 2.46 -14.90 -6.51
CA LEU A 117 1.26 -15.70 -6.80
C LEU A 117 1.02 -15.88 -8.30
N GLN A 118 1.23 -14.83 -9.10
CA GLN A 118 1.01 -14.85 -10.55
C GLN A 118 2.12 -14.08 -11.28
N PRO A 119 3.34 -14.63 -11.35
CA PRO A 119 4.50 -13.93 -11.89
C PRO A 119 4.34 -13.52 -13.36
N GLU A 120 3.54 -14.24 -14.14
CA GLU A 120 3.24 -13.90 -15.55
C GLU A 120 2.33 -12.67 -15.69
N ARG A 121 1.55 -12.35 -14.65
CA ARG A 121 0.60 -11.22 -14.60
C ARG A 121 1.25 -9.92 -14.12
N ILE A 122 2.45 -9.98 -13.54
CA ILE A 122 3.12 -8.82 -12.96
C ILE A 122 4.33 -8.44 -13.81
N ALA A 123 4.23 -7.29 -14.49
CA ALA A 123 5.27 -6.76 -15.37
C ALA A 123 6.49 -6.25 -14.61
N GLY A 124 6.28 -5.74 -13.40
CA GLY A 124 7.30 -5.24 -12.49
C GLY A 124 6.67 -4.76 -11.18
N ILE A 125 7.46 -4.65 -10.12
CA ILE A 125 6.98 -4.12 -8.84
C ILE A 125 7.78 -2.88 -8.43
N ILE A 126 7.09 -1.93 -7.76
CA ILE A 126 7.64 -0.67 -7.27
C ILE A 126 7.30 -0.53 -5.78
N PRO A 127 8.03 -1.20 -4.88
CA PRO A 127 7.86 -1.04 -3.43
C PRO A 127 8.35 0.34 -2.98
N LEU A 128 7.52 1.08 -2.23
CA LEU A 128 7.82 2.42 -1.73
C LEU A 128 7.79 2.46 -0.20
N GLY A 129 8.85 2.93 0.46
CA GLY A 129 8.90 3.12 1.91
C GLY A 129 8.43 1.88 2.67
N THR A 130 8.95 0.72 2.35
CA THR A 130 8.50 -0.57 2.88
C THR A 130 9.66 -1.41 3.41
N SER A 131 9.33 -2.59 3.93
CA SER A 131 10.28 -3.66 4.27
C SER A 131 9.77 -4.96 3.65
N MET A 132 10.61 -5.98 3.55
CA MET A 132 10.19 -7.35 3.22
C MET A 132 10.38 -8.30 4.41
N ASP A 133 10.81 -7.78 5.53
CA ASP A 133 10.90 -8.53 6.79
C ASP A 133 9.62 -8.34 7.63
N ARG A 134 9.43 -9.22 8.59
CA ARG A 134 8.49 -9.04 9.69
C ARG A 134 9.13 -8.12 10.76
N GLU A 135 8.43 -7.89 11.88
CA GLU A 135 9.01 -7.25 13.06
C GLU A 135 10.04 -8.21 13.70
N SER A 136 11.28 -8.18 13.22
CA SER A 136 12.38 -9.02 13.67
C SER A 136 13.42 -8.20 14.43
N ALA A 137 14.19 -8.85 15.31
CA ALA A 137 15.32 -8.20 15.98
C ALA A 137 16.30 -7.59 14.96
N ARG A 138 16.52 -8.27 13.82
CA ARG A 138 17.37 -7.77 12.73
C ARG A 138 16.84 -6.47 12.13
N SER A 139 15.52 -6.38 11.86
CA SER A 139 14.95 -5.14 11.32
C SER A 139 15.08 -3.98 12.31
N HIS A 140 14.89 -4.23 13.60
CA HIS A 140 15.09 -3.21 14.65
C HIS A 140 16.55 -2.76 14.75
N GLU A 141 17.51 -3.69 14.70
CA GLU A 141 18.95 -3.38 14.68
C GLU A 141 19.35 -2.51 13.46
N MET A 142 18.65 -2.66 12.34
CA MET A 142 18.83 -1.82 11.14
C MET A 142 18.10 -0.47 11.21
N GLY A 143 17.44 -0.16 12.33
CA GLY A 143 16.80 1.14 12.57
C GLY A 143 15.33 1.21 12.09
N CYS A 144 14.67 0.08 11.86
CA CYS A 144 13.22 0.06 11.65
C CYS A 144 12.48 0.27 12.97
N TRP A 145 11.25 0.80 12.87
CA TRP A 145 10.37 0.95 14.03
C TRP A 145 10.10 -0.39 14.71
N ASN A 146 9.64 -0.34 15.96
CA ASN A 146 9.09 -1.51 16.64
C ASN A 146 7.57 -1.54 16.48
N GLY A 147 7.10 -2.26 15.45
CA GLY A 147 5.67 -2.34 15.14
C GLY A 147 4.85 -3.02 16.23
N ASP A 148 5.45 -3.89 17.03
CA ASP A 148 4.78 -4.50 18.19
C ASP A 148 4.52 -3.45 19.30
N GLU A 149 5.51 -2.62 19.63
CA GLU A 149 5.35 -1.54 20.60
C GLU A 149 4.31 -0.49 20.16
N VAL A 150 4.23 -0.19 18.87
CA VAL A 150 3.30 0.81 18.35
C VAL A 150 1.89 0.24 18.16
N CYS A 151 1.76 -0.96 17.61
CA CYS A 151 0.46 -1.55 17.27
C CYS A 151 -0.24 -2.18 18.49
N SER A 152 0.50 -2.76 19.45
CA SER A 152 -0.12 -3.48 20.56
C SER A 152 -1.01 -2.61 21.45
N PRO A 153 -0.67 -1.36 21.82
CA PRO A 153 -1.58 -0.47 22.53
C PRO A 153 -2.84 -0.13 21.72
N VAL A 154 -2.70 0.10 20.42
CA VAL A 154 -3.84 0.40 19.52
C VAL A 154 -4.77 -0.83 19.42
N ILE A 155 -4.21 -2.03 19.26
CA ILE A 155 -4.95 -3.29 19.23
C ILE A 155 -5.69 -3.50 20.55
N ALA A 156 -5.04 -3.29 21.69
CA ALA A 156 -5.66 -3.42 23.02
C ALA A 156 -6.86 -2.47 23.17
N GLN A 157 -6.69 -1.20 22.78
CA GLN A 157 -7.78 -0.20 22.82
C GLN A 157 -8.94 -0.60 21.89
N LEU A 158 -8.64 -1.04 20.68
CA LEU A 158 -9.64 -1.44 19.69
C LEU A 158 -10.29 -2.80 19.99
N SER A 159 -9.79 -3.57 20.94
CA SER A 159 -10.37 -4.88 21.31
C SER A 159 -11.67 -4.77 22.14
N THR A 160 -11.96 -3.59 22.68
CA THR A 160 -13.21 -3.35 23.43
C THR A 160 -14.31 -2.89 22.49
N PRO A 161 -15.50 -3.55 22.48
CA PRO A 161 -16.65 -3.10 21.68
C PRO A 161 -17.08 -1.67 22.01
N VAL A 162 -17.58 -0.96 21.01
CA VAL A 162 -17.99 0.45 21.11
C VAL A 162 -19.42 0.66 20.58
N GLY A 163 -20.01 1.82 20.84
CA GLY A 163 -21.31 2.21 20.27
C GLY A 163 -21.24 2.61 18.80
N GLU A 164 -22.39 2.74 18.17
CA GLU A 164 -22.51 3.14 16.75
C GLU A 164 -22.10 4.59 16.49
N ASP A 165 -22.07 5.42 17.52
CA ASP A 165 -21.62 6.83 17.47
C ASP A 165 -20.10 6.99 17.61
N TRP A 166 -19.38 5.89 17.85
CA TRP A 166 -17.94 5.92 17.96
C TRP A 166 -17.27 6.29 16.64
N THR A 167 -16.20 7.07 16.73
CA THR A 167 -15.30 7.34 15.62
C THR A 167 -13.85 7.28 16.09
N VAL A 168 -12.94 6.98 15.17
CA VAL A 168 -11.52 7.03 15.48
C VAL A 168 -11.11 8.42 15.97
N ASP A 169 -10.23 8.45 16.97
CA ASP A 169 -9.73 9.70 17.55
C ASP A 169 -8.89 10.52 16.56
N GLY A 170 -9.00 11.85 16.65
CA GLY A 170 -8.25 12.74 15.76
C GLY A 170 -6.73 12.63 15.92
N GLY A 171 -6.25 12.31 17.12
CA GLY A 171 -4.83 12.07 17.40
C GLY A 171 -4.27 10.87 16.62
N PHE A 172 -5.10 9.84 16.38
CA PHE A 172 -4.71 8.74 15.50
C PHE A 172 -4.42 9.23 14.06
N THR A 173 -5.30 10.08 13.52
CA THR A 173 -5.09 10.65 12.18
C THR A 173 -3.82 11.49 12.12
N ASP A 174 -3.61 12.34 13.10
CA ASP A 174 -2.42 13.20 13.17
C ASP A 174 -1.12 12.36 13.32
N PHE A 175 -1.16 11.27 14.07
CA PHE A 175 -0.07 10.31 14.16
C PHE A 175 0.25 9.67 12.79
N ILE A 176 -0.75 9.21 12.07
CA ILE A 176 -0.56 8.60 10.73
C ILE A 176 0.02 9.62 9.74
N LEU A 177 -0.45 10.87 9.74
CA LEU A 177 0.10 11.91 8.89
C LEU A 177 1.54 12.27 9.27
N SER A 178 1.84 12.32 10.56
CA SER A 178 3.20 12.59 11.03
C SER A 178 4.17 11.49 10.61
N ALA A 179 3.82 10.23 10.87
CA ALA A 179 4.66 9.07 10.52
C ALA A 179 4.77 8.88 8.99
N GLY A 180 3.67 9.15 8.25
CA GLY A 180 3.58 8.90 6.82
C GLY A 180 4.24 9.96 5.95
N ILE A 181 3.96 11.23 6.20
CA ILE A 181 4.38 12.36 5.34
C ILE A 181 5.15 13.46 6.09
N GLY A 182 5.55 13.21 7.36
CA GLY A 182 6.23 14.21 8.19
C GLY A 182 5.28 15.26 8.77
N GLY A 183 3.97 15.05 8.65
CA GLY A 183 2.90 15.95 9.04
C GLY A 183 2.12 16.53 7.85
N PRO A 184 0.91 17.06 8.09
CA PRO A 184 0.09 17.63 7.02
C PRO A 184 0.73 18.92 6.48
N THR A 185 0.71 19.08 5.16
CA THR A 185 1.26 20.25 4.47
C THR A 185 0.29 21.46 4.51
N SER A 186 -0.99 21.20 4.81
CA SER A 186 -2.04 22.21 4.95
C SER A 186 -3.14 21.74 5.89
N GLU A 187 -3.92 22.69 6.44
CA GLU A 187 -5.11 22.38 7.23
C GLU A 187 -6.19 21.67 6.38
N GLU A 188 -6.28 21.98 5.10
CA GLU A 188 -7.19 21.29 4.18
C GLU A 188 -6.86 19.81 4.05
N GLN A 189 -5.58 19.49 3.85
CA GLN A 189 -5.09 18.09 3.79
C GLN A 189 -5.35 17.36 5.12
N ARG A 190 -5.08 18.03 6.27
CA ARG A 190 -5.36 17.47 7.59
C ARG A 190 -6.84 17.14 7.76
N GLN A 191 -7.74 18.09 7.45
CA GLN A 191 -9.18 17.89 7.55
C GLN A 191 -9.68 16.82 6.57
N HIS A 192 -9.10 16.73 5.37
CA HIS A 192 -9.42 15.67 4.42
C HIS A 192 -9.19 14.29 5.04
N TRP A 193 -8.00 14.03 5.57
CA TRP A 193 -7.69 12.72 6.18
C TRP A 193 -8.50 12.45 7.45
N HIS A 194 -8.80 13.47 8.25
CA HIS A 194 -9.73 13.32 9.37
C HIS A 194 -11.13 12.87 8.90
N ARG A 195 -11.64 13.42 7.80
CA ARG A 195 -12.93 12.97 7.23
C ARG A 195 -12.85 11.53 6.72
N VAL A 196 -11.80 11.19 6.00
CA VAL A 196 -11.56 9.82 5.46
C VAL A 196 -11.52 8.79 6.60
N HIS A 197 -10.73 9.03 7.64
CA HIS A 197 -10.63 8.11 8.78
C HIS A 197 -11.95 7.97 9.52
N ARG A 198 -12.64 9.07 9.81
CA ARG A 198 -13.95 9.02 10.47
C ARG A 198 -14.98 8.25 9.66
N ALA A 199 -15.03 8.45 8.35
CA ALA A 199 -15.96 7.73 7.48
C ALA A 199 -15.65 6.22 7.43
N ASN A 200 -14.36 5.86 7.30
CA ASN A 200 -13.95 4.46 7.19
C ASN A 200 -14.09 3.69 8.50
N TYR A 201 -13.82 4.34 9.64
CA TYR A 201 -13.73 3.70 10.95
C TYR A 201 -14.83 4.15 11.92
N ALA A 202 -16.05 4.41 11.41
CA ALA A 202 -17.20 4.74 12.22
C ALA A 202 -17.87 3.49 12.81
N GLY A 203 -18.40 3.62 14.04
CA GLY A 203 -19.14 2.60 14.76
C GLY A 203 -18.31 1.37 15.10
N ASP A 204 -18.94 0.36 15.71
CA ASP A 204 -18.26 -0.87 16.10
C ASP A 204 -17.73 -1.66 14.89
N ALA A 205 -18.43 -1.65 13.77
CA ALA A 205 -17.95 -2.27 12.54
C ALA A 205 -16.67 -1.58 12.00
N GLY A 206 -16.57 -0.26 12.08
CA GLY A 206 -15.37 0.49 11.71
C GLY A 206 -14.21 0.22 12.66
N ARG A 207 -14.47 0.16 13.96
CA ARG A 207 -13.48 -0.24 14.96
C ARG A 207 -12.90 -1.63 14.66
N ARG A 208 -13.75 -2.63 14.38
CA ARG A 208 -13.27 -3.99 14.04
C ARG A 208 -12.42 -4.00 12.77
N ARG A 209 -12.76 -3.21 11.74
CA ARG A 209 -11.92 -3.08 10.54
C ARG A 209 -10.54 -2.54 10.88
N LEU A 210 -10.46 -1.48 11.68
CA LEU A 210 -9.18 -0.90 12.09
C LEU A 210 -8.39 -1.89 12.98
N LEU A 211 -9.06 -2.59 13.88
CA LEU A 211 -8.46 -3.64 14.71
C LEU A 211 -7.78 -4.71 13.84
N MET A 212 -8.50 -5.26 12.87
CA MET A 212 -7.94 -6.29 11.98
C MET A 212 -6.82 -5.76 11.09
N ALA A 213 -6.93 -4.53 10.61
CA ALA A 213 -5.86 -3.89 9.87
C ALA A 213 -4.58 -3.72 10.71
N ALA A 214 -4.72 -3.33 11.98
CA ALA A 214 -3.59 -3.20 12.93
C ALA A 214 -2.98 -4.56 13.30
N ILE A 215 -3.80 -5.60 13.51
CA ILE A 215 -3.33 -6.97 13.74
C ILE A 215 -2.57 -7.48 12.52
N ASN A 216 -3.11 -7.30 11.31
CA ASN A 216 -2.46 -7.73 10.09
C ASN A 216 -1.13 -7.00 9.84
N LEU A 217 -1.05 -5.72 10.21
CA LEU A 217 0.20 -4.95 10.14
C LEU A 217 1.26 -5.50 11.09
N ARG A 218 0.89 -5.77 12.36
CA ARG A 218 1.81 -6.27 13.38
C ARG A 218 2.26 -7.70 13.11
N ASP A 219 1.30 -8.58 12.78
CA ASP A 219 1.50 -10.04 12.76
C ASP A 219 1.81 -10.59 11.35
N ARG A 220 2.10 -9.70 10.39
CA ARG A 220 2.42 -10.11 9.01
C ARG A 220 3.58 -11.10 8.95
N ASP A 221 3.52 -12.04 8.04
CA ASP A 221 4.65 -12.90 7.71
C ASP A 221 5.71 -12.13 6.90
N GLY A 222 6.98 -12.38 7.21
CA GLY A 222 8.11 -11.86 6.44
C GLY A 222 8.28 -12.60 5.10
N LEU A 223 8.88 -11.91 4.13
CA LEU A 223 9.10 -12.43 2.78
C LEU A 223 10.57 -12.74 2.47
N LEU A 224 11.53 -12.46 3.36
CA LEU A 224 12.96 -12.57 3.08
C LEU A 224 13.34 -13.95 2.49
N GLY A 225 12.81 -15.04 3.04
CA GLY A 225 13.05 -16.39 2.53
C GLY A 225 12.33 -16.74 1.22
N ARG A 226 11.53 -15.81 0.66
CA ARG A 226 10.69 -16.02 -0.52
C ARG A 226 10.95 -15.03 -1.64
N LEU A 227 11.79 -14.01 -1.44
CA LEU A 227 12.04 -12.96 -2.44
C LEU A 227 12.64 -13.51 -3.74
N GLY A 228 13.36 -14.65 -3.67
CA GLY A 228 13.86 -15.37 -4.84
C GLY A 228 12.77 -15.97 -5.76
N TYR A 229 11.50 -15.92 -5.39
CA TYR A 229 10.38 -16.29 -6.28
C TYR A 229 9.86 -15.12 -7.13
N VAL A 230 10.28 -13.88 -6.84
CA VAL A 230 9.94 -12.72 -7.66
C VAL A 230 10.86 -12.66 -8.86
N THR A 231 10.31 -12.84 -10.06
CA THR A 231 11.07 -12.91 -11.33
C THR A 231 10.96 -11.65 -12.18
N CYS A 232 9.94 -10.81 -11.92
CA CYS A 232 9.80 -9.53 -12.62
C CYS A 232 10.83 -8.50 -12.14
N PRO A 233 11.07 -7.41 -12.91
CA PRO A 233 11.90 -6.30 -12.46
C PRO A 233 11.37 -5.65 -11.17
N VAL A 234 12.28 -5.17 -10.32
CA VAL A 234 12.00 -4.51 -9.05
C VAL A 234 12.68 -3.14 -9.00
N LEU A 235 11.88 -2.09 -8.90
CA LEU A 235 12.34 -0.74 -8.56
C LEU A 235 11.90 -0.44 -7.12
N TRP A 236 12.79 -0.60 -6.15
CA TRP A 236 12.49 -0.21 -4.77
C TRP A 236 12.87 1.24 -4.55
N MET A 237 11.95 2.07 -4.06
CA MET A 237 12.27 3.45 -3.69
C MET A 237 12.09 3.66 -2.19
N HIS A 238 13.05 4.36 -1.56
CA HIS A 238 13.06 4.56 -0.12
C HIS A 238 13.53 5.96 0.25
N GLY A 239 12.85 6.60 1.20
CA GLY A 239 13.17 7.94 1.66
C GLY A 239 14.18 7.95 2.81
N THR A 240 15.11 8.92 2.85
CA THR A 240 16.08 9.04 3.95
C THR A 240 15.47 9.54 5.26
N ALA A 241 14.27 10.15 5.21
CA ALA A 241 13.54 10.63 6.37
C ALA A 241 12.36 9.71 6.77
N ASP A 242 12.31 8.48 6.25
CA ASP A 242 11.34 7.46 6.65
C ASP A 242 11.58 7.06 8.12
N GLN A 243 10.59 7.33 8.99
CA GLN A 243 10.67 7.05 10.43
C GLN A 243 10.16 5.64 10.79
N VAL A 244 9.65 4.89 9.81
CA VAL A 244 9.11 3.54 10.01
C VAL A 244 10.12 2.49 9.58
N TYR A 245 10.65 2.61 8.38
CA TYR A 245 11.67 1.69 7.87
C TYR A 245 12.90 2.46 7.40
N SER A 246 14.07 1.86 7.64
CA SER A 246 15.34 2.49 7.30
C SER A 246 15.82 2.15 5.89
N VAL A 247 16.63 3.04 5.31
CA VAL A 247 17.36 2.76 4.07
C VAL A 247 18.25 1.53 4.23
N ALA A 248 18.86 1.31 5.40
CA ALA A 248 19.70 0.14 5.66
C ALA A 248 18.90 -1.18 5.52
N ASN A 249 17.65 -1.20 6.02
CA ASN A 249 16.77 -2.35 5.85
C ASN A 249 16.40 -2.58 4.38
N ALA A 250 16.11 -1.51 3.62
CA ALA A 250 15.84 -1.62 2.19
C ALA A 250 17.05 -2.14 1.40
N GLN A 251 18.27 -1.68 1.74
CA GLN A 251 19.53 -2.16 1.14
C GLN A 251 19.78 -3.64 1.42
N ASP A 252 19.50 -4.10 2.64
CA ASP A 252 19.63 -5.50 3.00
C ASP A 252 18.60 -6.37 2.26
N ASN A 253 17.35 -5.93 2.25
CA ASN A 253 16.26 -6.73 1.70
C ASN A 253 16.25 -6.81 0.17
N ILE A 254 16.70 -5.75 -0.55
CA ILE A 254 16.73 -5.74 -2.03
C ILE A 254 17.61 -6.88 -2.58
N ALA A 255 18.65 -7.25 -1.86
CA ALA A 255 19.55 -8.34 -2.24
C ALA A 255 18.87 -9.72 -2.27
N GLY A 256 17.69 -9.86 -1.63
CA GLY A 256 16.90 -11.10 -1.64
C GLY A 256 16.17 -11.38 -2.96
N PHE A 257 16.01 -10.41 -3.84
CA PHE A 257 15.33 -10.57 -5.14
C PHE A 257 16.24 -11.24 -6.18
N THR A 258 16.79 -12.38 -5.85
CA THR A 258 17.85 -13.06 -6.61
C THR A 258 17.43 -13.61 -7.98
N ALA A 259 16.13 -13.80 -8.22
CA ALA A 259 15.59 -14.24 -9.51
C ALA A 259 14.99 -13.10 -10.33
N ALA A 260 14.93 -11.88 -9.79
CA ALA A 260 14.42 -10.74 -10.53
C ALA A 260 15.29 -10.41 -11.74
N ARG A 261 14.67 -10.02 -12.87
CA ARG A 261 15.40 -9.58 -14.07
C ARG A 261 16.32 -8.40 -13.81
N GLU A 262 15.90 -7.53 -12.91
CA GLU A 262 16.64 -6.40 -12.34
C GLU A 262 16.05 -6.14 -10.95
N ALA A 263 16.89 -5.84 -9.96
CA ALA A 263 16.46 -5.36 -8.67
C ALA A 263 17.36 -4.18 -8.27
N ARG A 264 16.78 -2.98 -8.19
CA ARG A 264 17.51 -1.76 -7.83
C ARG A 264 16.78 -0.99 -6.75
N LEU A 265 17.58 -0.35 -5.90
CA LEU A 265 17.13 0.58 -4.88
C LEU A 265 17.45 2.00 -5.30
N GLU A 266 16.45 2.88 -5.30
CA GLU A 266 16.61 4.32 -5.43
C GLU A 266 16.29 4.99 -4.09
N VAL A 267 17.25 5.75 -3.57
CA VAL A 267 17.12 6.48 -2.31
C VAL A 267 16.74 7.92 -2.61
N VAL A 268 15.66 8.40 -1.98
CA VAL A 268 15.15 9.76 -2.15
C VAL A 268 15.50 10.57 -0.90
N GLU A 269 16.34 11.59 -1.06
CA GLU A 269 16.76 12.44 0.03
C GLU A 269 15.59 13.24 0.60
N GLY A 270 15.43 13.24 1.92
CA GLY A 270 14.31 13.87 2.62
C GLY A 270 12.97 13.15 2.48
N GLY A 271 12.91 12.08 1.69
CA GLY A 271 11.68 11.31 1.45
C GLY A 271 11.14 10.70 2.74
N GLN A 272 9.81 10.83 2.96
CA GLN A 272 9.11 10.31 4.13
C GLN A 272 8.54 8.90 3.85
N HIS A 273 7.94 8.27 4.84
CA HIS A 273 7.40 6.91 4.76
C HIS A 273 6.38 6.72 3.62
N PHE A 274 5.41 7.64 3.46
CA PHE A 274 4.50 7.64 2.31
C PHE A 274 5.15 8.40 1.15
N LEU A 275 6.17 7.80 0.56
CA LEU A 275 7.02 8.43 -0.45
C LEU A 275 6.23 8.92 -1.66
N SER A 276 5.17 8.19 -2.08
CA SER A 276 4.27 8.58 -3.17
C SER A 276 3.56 9.93 -2.94
N ALA A 277 3.34 10.29 -1.67
CA ALA A 277 2.67 11.54 -1.30
C ALA A 277 3.66 12.64 -0.87
N SER A 278 4.78 12.28 -0.25
CA SER A 278 5.76 13.27 0.24
C SER A 278 6.74 13.74 -0.84
N HIS A 279 7.08 12.88 -1.80
CA HIS A 279 8.02 13.17 -2.89
C HIS A 279 7.47 12.65 -4.23
N PRO A 280 6.26 13.10 -4.64
CA PRO A 280 5.57 12.56 -5.81
C PRO A 280 6.36 12.74 -7.11
N GLU A 281 7.05 13.86 -7.30
CA GLU A 281 7.81 14.13 -8.51
C GLU A 281 8.90 13.08 -8.75
N ALA A 282 9.68 12.74 -7.72
CA ALA A 282 10.71 11.71 -7.81
C ALA A 282 10.11 10.33 -8.09
N VAL A 283 9.02 9.97 -7.39
CA VAL A 283 8.32 8.69 -7.57
C VAL A 283 7.72 8.60 -8.96
N ASN A 284 7.06 9.64 -9.44
CA ASN A 284 6.40 9.65 -10.74
C ASN A 284 7.40 9.53 -11.88
N ALA A 285 8.50 10.31 -11.83
CA ALA A 285 9.56 10.25 -12.84
C ALA A 285 10.24 8.88 -12.90
N ALA A 286 10.59 8.29 -11.75
CA ALA A 286 11.22 6.97 -11.69
C ALA A 286 10.25 5.86 -12.16
N THR A 287 8.96 5.97 -11.79
CA THR A 287 7.90 5.04 -12.22
C THR A 287 7.68 5.11 -13.73
N ALA A 288 7.60 6.31 -14.31
CA ALA A 288 7.46 6.49 -15.75
C ALA A 288 8.64 5.89 -16.53
N ALA A 289 9.88 6.14 -16.06
CA ALA A 289 11.08 5.54 -16.66
C ALA A 289 11.08 4.00 -16.54
N PHE A 290 10.65 3.47 -15.40
CA PHE A 290 10.57 2.02 -15.18
C PHE A 290 9.52 1.36 -16.09
N ILE A 291 8.32 1.94 -16.19
CA ILE A 291 7.28 1.46 -17.12
C ILE A 291 7.77 1.56 -18.57
N GLY A 292 8.41 2.65 -18.96
CA GLY A 292 8.95 2.82 -20.32
C GLY A 292 10.05 1.83 -20.69
N THR A 293 10.76 1.27 -19.70
CA THR A 293 11.81 0.25 -19.91
C THR A 293 11.24 -1.16 -20.04
N TRP A 294 10.19 -1.48 -19.31
CA TRP A 294 9.73 -2.86 -19.12
C TRP A 294 8.29 -3.12 -19.63
N GLY A 295 7.57 -2.07 -20.05
CA GLY A 295 6.19 -2.09 -20.57
C GLY A 295 6.02 -2.43 -22.03
#